data_25c4b7c03a1a8d4667a1229842e19f8c
#
_entry.id   25c4b7c03a1a8d4667a1229842e19f8c
#
_cell.length_a   1.000
_cell.length_b   1.000
_cell.length_c   1.000
_cell.angle_alpha   90.00
_cell.angle_beta   90.00
_cell.angle_gamma   90.00
#
_symmetry.space_group_name_H-M   'P 1'
#
loop_
_entity.id
_entity.type
_entity.pdbx_description
1 polymer ?
#
loop_
_entity_poly.entity_id
_entity_poly.type
_entity_poly.pdbx_seq_one_letter_code
_entity_poly.pdbx_strand_id
1 'polypeptide(L)'
;MNEINVKFIITNFITLLRVVGIFALIPVYKTYGGLATFILSSLCFFTDFIDGFLARTWKTSTFFGSLFDALSDKAFLVINMLLLMSISPYAIILVIFELLIALIQSIKYNVGLNIKSNIYGKIKMWVAGIVISVSYLLTDNKFGSALNLKKFDNKTFLIIFIPLFLAELVTLISYIKEYFKDKVNLTDKKIKERKKEDDKTLNSMENVSFKDIMFKHSYYELYKDYGNLKLLKSLTKKVWFMKNLFGVTREYLEEYFLSSGEKKFKATQVFEWLYQHKEWDITKFSNIKKEIQEKLMSDFDTSFIKIEIVEEGTLVKKFLFRLLDGEKIEAVLMEHDYGLSVCVSSQVGCNMGCRFCESGRLKKVRNLETYEIVEQILLIEKYVGKRIDSVVMMGIGEPFDNYDNIINFIKIINDAKGLAIGARHITVSTCGLVPKIKEFSELDLQVNLALSLHAPSDEVRNKIMPINKAYNIDTVIHAIKDYIAKTNRRVTIEYVMLNMVNDNKEDALLLAKLLRGMNVYVNLIPYNETNNIDFSKSDKKRIDIFYNTLKENGINVTVRREFGGNIKAACGQLRSESD
;
A
#
# COMPACT_ATOMS: atom_id res chain seq x y z
N MET A 1 28.18 23.50 14.42
CA MET A 1 26.72 23.31 14.56
C MET A 1 26.11 24.69 14.70
N ASN A 2 25.25 25.12 13.75
CA ASN A 2 24.65 26.45 13.81
C ASN A 2 23.72 26.55 15.02
N GLU A 3 23.68 27.71 15.70
CA GLU A 3 22.84 27.99 16.89
C GLU A 3 21.36 27.60 16.70
N ILE A 4 20.84 27.72 15.48
CA ILE A 4 19.48 27.35 15.10
C ILE A 4 19.25 25.82 15.22
N ASN A 5 20.25 24.99 14.91
CA ASN A 5 20.13 23.52 15.02
C ASN A 5 20.08 23.06 16.48
N VAL A 6 20.80 23.73 17.37
CA VAL A 6 20.79 23.37 18.81
C VAL A 6 19.43 23.71 19.43
N LYS A 7 18.88 24.88 19.16
CA LYS A 7 17.56 25.31 19.64
C LYS A 7 16.43 24.38 19.16
N PHE A 8 16.48 23.97 17.87
CA PHE A 8 15.55 23.01 17.31
C PHE A 8 15.66 21.63 17.99
N ILE A 9 16.88 21.15 18.23
CA ILE A 9 17.11 19.87 18.92
C ILE A 9 16.54 19.92 20.33
N ILE A 10 16.78 20.99 21.08
CA ILE A 10 16.28 21.15 22.45
C ILE A 10 14.74 21.12 22.51
N THR A 11 14.06 21.87 21.65
CA THR A 11 12.58 21.89 21.65
C THR A 11 12.00 20.51 21.36
N ASN A 12 12.49 19.81 20.31
CA ASN A 12 11.98 18.46 20.00
C ASN A 12 12.40 17.42 21.03
N PHE A 13 13.53 17.59 21.72
CA PHE A 13 13.94 16.70 22.79
C PHE A 13 13.02 16.81 24.01
N ILE A 14 12.55 18.03 24.36
CA ILE A 14 11.56 18.23 25.43
C ILE A 14 10.26 17.50 25.09
N THR A 15 9.78 17.62 23.84
CA THR A 15 8.58 16.88 23.37
C THR A 15 8.80 15.36 23.42
N LEU A 16 10.00 14.88 23.07
CA LEU A 16 10.33 13.46 23.16
C LEU A 16 10.31 12.95 24.60
N LEU A 17 10.90 13.71 25.55
CA LEU A 17 10.87 13.37 26.98
C LEU A 17 9.42 13.30 27.49
N ARG A 18 8.54 14.22 27.04
CA ARG A 18 7.10 14.18 27.35
C ARG A 18 6.48 12.87 26.87
N VAL A 19 6.73 12.47 25.62
CA VAL A 19 6.20 11.21 25.06
C VAL A 19 6.65 10.00 25.88
N VAL A 20 7.93 9.92 26.23
CA VAL A 20 8.45 8.86 27.12
C VAL A 20 7.75 8.87 28.47
N GLY A 21 7.58 10.06 29.07
CA GLY A 21 6.86 10.25 30.33
C GLY A 21 5.40 9.80 30.28
N ILE A 22 4.69 10.10 29.17
CA ILE A 22 3.30 9.68 28.95
C ILE A 22 3.16 8.15 28.97
N PHE A 23 4.01 7.45 28.26
CA PHE A 23 3.99 5.97 28.27
C PHE A 23 4.44 5.37 29.61
N ALA A 24 5.26 6.09 30.38
CA ALA A 24 5.66 5.67 31.72
C ALA A 24 4.55 5.83 32.78
N LEU A 25 3.46 6.56 32.50
CA LEU A 25 2.36 6.77 33.46
C LEU A 25 1.74 5.45 33.96
N ILE A 26 1.51 4.49 33.06
CA ILE A 26 0.90 3.21 33.42
C ILE A 26 1.79 2.39 34.38
N PRO A 27 3.06 2.12 34.06
CA PRO A 27 3.93 1.39 34.98
C PRO A 27 4.18 2.17 36.28
N VAL A 28 4.32 3.50 36.23
CA VAL A 28 4.51 4.33 37.42
C VAL A 28 3.31 4.24 38.36
N TYR A 29 2.08 4.34 37.82
CA TYR A 29 0.86 4.19 38.61
C TYR A 29 0.78 2.83 39.32
N LYS A 30 1.10 1.76 38.61
CA LYS A 30 1.05 0.40 39.13
C LYS A 30 2.12 0.15 40.21
N THR A 31 3.30 0.75 40.07
CA THR A 31 4.47 0.45 40.95
C THR A 31 4.58 1.43 42.12
N TYR A 32 4.34 2.73 41.88
CA TYR A 32 4.61 3.79 42.84
C TYR A 32 3.36 4.52 43.32
N GLY A 33 2.18 4.23 42.74
CA GLY A 33 0.89 4.78 43.18
C GLY A 33 0.58 6.20 42.66
N GLY A 34 -0.45 6.81 43.27
CA GLY A 34 -1.05 8.05 42.80
C GLY A 34 -0.15 9.28 42.86
N LEU A 35 0.61 9.46 43.93
CA LEU A 35 1.50 10.62 44.11
C LEU A 35 2.58 10.69 43.01
N ALA A 36 3.23 9.59 42.72
CA ALA A 36 4.26 9.54 41.67
C ALA A 36 3.67 9.80 40.30
N THR A 37 2.48 9.28 40.05
CA THR A 37 1.74 9.50 38.78
C THR A 37 1.28 10.94 38.64
N PHE A 38 0.84 11.58 39.72
CA PHE A 38 0.53 13.01 39.74
C PHE A 38 1.74 13.86 39.35
N ILE A 39 2.90 13.60 39.93
CA ILE A 39 4.14 14.33 39.62
C ILE A 39 4.49 14.13 38.13
N LEU A 40 4.48 12.90 37.65
CA LEU A 40 4.83 12.60 36.25
C LEU A 40 3.82 13.19 35.26
N SER A 41 2.50 13.08 35.53
CA SER A 41 1.45 13.65 34.69
C SER A 41 1.55 15.18 34.63
N SER A 42 1.79 15.83 35.80
CA SER A 42 2.00 17.27 35.89
C SER A 42 3.23 17.74 35.11
N LEU A 43 4.35 16.99 35.18
CA LEU A 43 5.54 17.25 34.39
C LEU A 43 5.25 17.13 32.88
N CYS A 44 4.59 16.07 32.45
CA CYS A 44 4.21 15.90 31.04
C CYS A 44 3.33 17.03 30.55
N PHE A 45 2.38 17.49 31.36
CA PHE A 45 1.51 18.62 31.02
C PHE A 45 2.29 19.94 30.97
N PHE A 46 3.23 20.17 31.90
CA PHE A 46 4.00 21.41 31.97
C PHE A 46 5.04 21.52 30.85
N THR A 47 5.63 20.39 30.43
CA THR A 47 6.56 20.37 29.29
C THR A 47 5.90 20.76 27.98
N ASP A 48 4.60 20.50 27.80
CA ASP A 48 3.79 20.97 26.67
C ASP A 48 3.75 22.51 26.54
N PHE A 49 3.64 23.19 27.68
CA PHE A 49 3.70 24.64 27.70
C PHE A 49 5.11 25.16 27.38
N ILE A 50 6.15 24.51 27.90
CA ILE A 50 7.55 24.95 27.72
C ILE A 50 7.98 24.79 26.28
N ASP A 51 7.77 23.64 25.64
CA ASP A 51 8.23 23.40 24.27
C ASP A 51 7.52 24.31 23.28
N GLY A 52 6.21 24.51 23.42
CA GLY A 52 5.44 25.46 22.62
C GLY A 52 5.88 26.92 22.80
N PHE A 53 6.22 27.32 24.04
CA PHE A 53 6.76 28.65 24.31
C PHE A 53 8.14 28.86 23.68
N LEU A 54 9.06 27.89 23.88
CA LEU A 54 10.41 27.93 23.32
C LEU A 54 10.40 27.91 21.79
N ALA A 55 9.57 27.06 21.18
CA ALA A 55 9.44 26.98 19.73
C ALA A 55 9.03 28.31 19.10
N ARG A 56 8.08 29.04 19.72
CA ARG A 56 7.64 30.36 19.28
C ARG A 56 8.71 31.42 19.51
N THR A 57 9.32 31.45 20.69
CA THR A 57 10.33 32.46 21.07
C THR A 57 11.60 32.32 20.25
N TRP A 58 12.05 31.11 19.99
CA TRP A 58 13.28 30.83 19.22
C TRP A 58 13.03 30.73 17.71
N LYS A 59 11.79 30.88 17.24
CA LYS A 59 11.41 30.72 15.83
C LYS A 59 11.88 29.36 15.26
N THR A 60 11.74 28.30 16.04
CA THR A 60 12.12 26.94 15.67
C THR A 60 10.91 26.06 15.34
N SER A 61 9.69 26.63 15.32
CA SER A 61 8.48 25.92 14.93
C SER A 61 8.61 25.36 13.52
N THR A 62 8.29 24.07 13.34
CA THR A 62 8.34 23.35 12.06
C THR A 62 7.10 22.50 11.92
N PHE A 63 6.79 22.04 10.71
CA PHE A 63 5.67 21.10 10.51
C PHE A 63 5.88 19.79 11.26
N PHE A 64 7.11 19.25 11.28
CA PHE A 64 7.43 18.07 12.05
C PHE A 64 7.18 18.29 13.55
N GLY A 65 7.69 19.38 14.11
CA GLY A 65 7.47 19.72 15.51
C GLY A 65 5.98 19.87 15.86
N SER A 66 5.21 20.58 15.02
CA SER A 66 3.77 20.76 15.20
C SER A 66 2.98 19.45 15.09
N LEU A 67 3.39 18.53 14.22
CA LEU A 67 2.78 17.21 14.11
C LEU A 67 3.10 16.35 15.33
N PHE A 68 4.37 16.33 15.74
CA PHE A 68 4.84 15.57 16.89
C PHE A 68 4.18 16.03 18.19
N ASP A 69 3.99 17.33 18.33
CA ASP A 69 3.24 17.95 19.42
C ASP A 69 1.77 17.50 19.44
N ALA A 70 1.07 17.60 18.31
CA ALA A 70 -0.32 17.15 18.20
C ALA A 70 -0.50 15.65 18.47
N LEU A 71 0.46 14.81 18.11
CA LEU A 71 0.46 13.38 18.41
C LEU A 71 0.69 13.12 19.90
N SER A 72 1.60 13.86 20.55
CA SER A 72 1.88 13.72 21.97
C SER A 72 0.69 14.15 22.83
N ASP A 73 -0.04 15.19 22.43
CA ASP A 73 -1.30 15.62 23.09
C ASP A 73 -2.36 14.50 23.04
N LYS A 74 -2.53 13.88 21.88
CA LYS A 74 -3.47 12.76 21.73
C LYS A 74 -3.04 11.54 22.54
N ALA A 75 -1.74 11.22 22.55
CA ALA A 75 -1.20 10.15 23.37
C ALA A 75 -1.42 10.43 24.87
N PHE A 76 -1.22 11.66 25.33
CA PHE A 76 -1.49 12.05 26.70
C PHE A 76 -2.94 11.76 27.10
N LEU A 77 -3.91 12.21 26.29
CA LEU A 77 -5.32 11.95 26.55
C LEU A 77 -5.65 10.45 26.57
N VAL A 78 -5.23 9.70 25.55
CA VAL A 78 -5.54 8.27 25.43
C VAL A 78 -4.97 7.46 26.59
N ILE A 79 -3.70 7.66 26.94
CA ILE A 79 -3.06 6.91 28.05
C ILE A 79 -3.72 7.25 29.38
N ASN A 80 -4.03 8.51 29.63
CA ASN A 80 -4.74 8.91 30.84
C ASN A 80 -6.17 8.36 30.89
N MET A 81 -6.89 8.33 29.78
CA MET A 81 -8.23 7.71 29.71
C MET A 81 -8.18 6.22 30.05
N LEU A 82 -7.19 5.49 29.53
CA LEU A 82 -6.98 4.06 29.84
C LEU A 82 -6.70 3.86 31.36
N LEU A 83 -5.86 4.71 31.93
CA LEU A 83 -5.62 4.69 33.39
C LEU A 83 -6.88 5.03 34.19
N LEU A 84 -7.59 6.09 33.82
CA LEU A 84 -8.81 6.50 34.50
C LEU A 84 -9.93 5.46 34.42
N MET A 85 -10.02 4.70 33.30
CA MET A 85 -10.96 3.58 33.18
C MET A 85 -10.64 2.44 34.17
N SER A 86 -9.39 2.28 34.57
CA SER A 86 -9.02 1.31 35.62
C SER A 86 -9.40 1.79 37.03
N ILE A 87 -9.64 3.08 37.22
CA ILE A 87 -10.05 3.72 38.48
C ILE A 87 -11.58 3.81 38.57
N SER A 88 -12.22 4.28 37.50
CA SER A 88 -13.68 4.43 37.41
C SER A 88 -14.20 4.14 35.99
N PRO A 89 -15.24 3.28 35.85
CA PRO A 89 -15.84 2.99 34.56
C PRO A 89 -16.51 4.22 33.91
N TYR A 90 -16.83 5.25 34.68
CA TYR A 90 -17.41 6.49 34.15
C TYR A 90 -16.43 7.31 33.29
N ALA A 91 -15.15 7.00 33.32
CA ALA A 91 -14.17 7.57 32.40
C ALA A 91 -14.49 7.31 30.91
N ILE A 92 -15.30 6.30 30.60
CA ILE A 92 -15.83 6.03 29.26
C ILE A 92 -16.57 7.24 28.66
N ILE A 93 -17.18 8.08 29.50
CA ILE A 93 -17.88 9.29 29.06
C ILE A 93 -16.90 10.27 28.37
N LEU A 94 -15.69 10.41 28.89
CA LEU A 94 -14.64 11.25 28.29
C LEU A 94 -14.23 10.72 26.91
N VAL A 95 -14.10 9.39 26.79
CA VAL A 95 -13.80 8.75 25.50
C VAL A 95 -14.89 9.05 24.48
N ILE A 96 -16.16 8.97 24.88
CA ILE A 96 -17.29 9.26 23.99
C ILE A 96 -17.24 10.73 23.51
N PHE A 97 -16.98 11.70 24.39
CA PHE A 97 -16.86 13.10 24.01
C PHE A 97 -15.72 13.33 23.01
N GLU A 98 -14.53 12.74 23.25
CA GLU A 98 -13.40 12.87 22.34
C GLU A 98 -13.69 12.25 20.97
N LEU A 99 -14.38 11.10 20.92
CA LEU A 99 -14.81 10.48 19.66
C LEU A 99 -15.81 11.37 18.91
N LEU A 100 -16.78 11.99 19.60
CA LEU A 100 -17.74 12.89 19.00
C LEU A 100 -17.06 14.16 18.44
N ILE A 101 -16.12 14.74 19.19
CA ILE A 101 -15.33 15.88 18.74
C ILE A 101 -14.50 15.51 17.49
N ALA A 102 -13.85 14.34 17.49
CA ALA A 102 -13.08 13.85 16.36
C ALA A 102 -13.98 13.61 15.13
N LEU A 103 -15.19 13.08 15.33
CA LEU A 103 -16.17 12.86 14.25
C LEU A 103 -16.59 14.19 13.61
N ILE A 104 -16.93 15.20 14.40
CA ILE A 104 -17.32 16.53 13.88
C ILE A 104 -16.16 17.17 13.12
N GLN A 105 -14.94 17.06 13.64
CA GLN A 105 -13.76 17.57 12.94
C GLN A 105 -13.51 16.84 11.62
N SER A 106 -13.73 15.52 11.59
CA SER A 106 -13.67 14.73 10.35
C SER A 106 -14.72 15.16 9.33
N ILE A 107 -15.96 15.43 9.78
CA ILE A 107 -17.02 15.95 8.91
C ILE A 107 -16.66 17.33 8.38
N LYS A 108 -16.18 18.25 9.24
CA LYS A 108 -15.68 19.58 8.82
C LYS A 108 -14.60 19.46 7.76
N TYR A 109 -13.67 18.54 7.94
CA TYR A 109 -12.58 18.28 7.00
C TYR A 109 -13.09 17.82 5.62
N ASN A 110 -14.00 16.84 5.60
CA ASN A 110 -14.55 16.29 4.35
C ASN A 110 -15.35 17.35 3.55
N VAL A 111 -15.95 18.31 4.22
CA VAL A 111 -16.68 19.43 3.59
C VAL A 111 -15.74 20.60 3.22
N GLY A 112 -14.44 20.52 3.54
CA GLY A 112 -13.46 21.58 3.23
C GLY A 112 -13.47 22.76 4.17
N LEU A 113 -14.03 22.61 5.37
CA LEU A 113 -14.07 23.65 6.41
C LEU A 113 -12.78 23.69 7.23
N ASN A 114 -12.56 24.80 7.93
CA ASN A 114 -11.40 24.95 8.80
C ASN A 114 -11.48 24.02 10.01
N ILE A 115 -10.42 23.24 10.27
CA ILE A 115 -10.30 22.27 11.36
C ILE A 115 -9.40 22.75 12.51
N LYS A 116 -8.94 24.02 12.51
CA LYS A 116 -8.13 24.54 13.62
C LYS A 116 -8.89 24.42 14.93
N SER A 117 -8.16 24.07 15.99
CA SER A 117 -8.73 24.09 17.34
C SER A 117 -9.10 25.54 17.71
N ASN A 118 -10.33 25.71 18.13
CA ASN A 118 -10.79 27.00 18.62
C ASN A 118 -10.35 27.25 20.08
N ILE A 119 -10.70 28.41 20.63
CA ILE A 119 -10.33 28.77 22.00
C ILE A 119 -10.87 27.77 23.04
N TYR A 120 -12.07 27.23 22.81
CA TYR A 120 -12.69 26.25 23.72
C TYR A 120 -11.92 24.91 23.72
N GLY A 121 -11.43 24.46 22.57
CA GLY A 121 -10.56 23.29 22.49
C GLY A 121 -9.24 23.45 23.26
N LYS A 122 -8.66 24.66 23.25
CA LYS A 122 -7.47 24.97 24.05
C LYS A 122 -7.77 24.97 25.54
N ILE A 123 -8.87 25.63 25.95
CA ILE A 123 -9.31 25.67 27.37
C ILE A 123 -9.58 24.23 27.87
N LYS A 124 -10.23 23.41 27.05
CA LYS A 124 -10.47 21.99 27.36
C LYS A 124 -9.19 21.26 27.70
N MET A 125 -8.12 21.43 26.91
CA MET A 125 -6.83 20.78 27.16
C MET A 125 -6.20 21.20 28.49
N TRP A 126 -6.30 22.49 28.85
CA TRP A 126 -5.84 22.97 30.14
C TRP A 126 -6.63 22.38 31.31
N VAL A 127 -7.96 22.34 31.19
CA VAL A 127 -8.84 21.75 32.20
C VAL A 127 -8.53 20.24 32.33
N ALA A 128 -8.36 19.55 31.22
CA ALA A 128 -8.00 18.13 31.22
C ALA A 128 -6.68 17.88 31.94
N GLY A 129 -5.61 18.62 31.62
CA GLY A 129 -4.30 18.47 32.26
C GLY A 129 -4.36 18.63 33.77
N ILE A 130 -5.09 19.65 34.27
CA ILE A 130 -5.24 19.92 35.70
C ILE A 130 -6.09 18.83 36.37
N VAL A 131 -7.31 18.56 35.87
CA VAL A 131 -8.26 17.63 36.48
C VAL A 131 -7.70 16.20 36.52
N ILE A 132 -7.09 15.76 35.42
CA ILE A 132 -6.49 14.44 35.33
C ILE A 132 -5.31 14.30 36.32
N SER A 133 -4.41 15.28 36.34
CA SER A 133 -3.25 15.21 37.25
C SER A 133 -3.70 15.21 38.72
N VAL A 134 -4.62 16.11 39.10
CA VAL A 134 -5.16 16.17 40.48
C VAL A 134 -5.88 14.87 40.85
N SER A 135 -6.57 14.23 39.92
CA SER A 135 -7.26 12.97 40.20
C SER A 135 -6.30 11.87 40.69
N TYR A 136 -5.09 11.79 40.12
CA TYR A 136 -4.08 10.83 40.60
C TYR A 136 -3.61 11.11 42.03
N LEU A 137 -3.46 12.38 42.39
CA LEU A 137 -3.11 12.75 43.76
C LEU A 137 -4.17 12.26 44.77
N LEU A 138 -5.45 12.32 44.37
CA LEU A 138 -6.55 11.90 45.24
C LEU A 138 -6.71 10.36 45.33
N THR A 139 -6.11 9.62 44.41
CA THR A 139 -6.07 8.15 44.49
C THR A 139 -4.99 7.65 45.48
N ASP A 140 -4.10 8.54 45.94
CA ASP A 140 -3.05 8.17 46.90
C ASP A 140 -3.61 8.01 48.33
N ASN A 141 -3.33 6.89 48.98
CA ASN A 141 -3.86 6.57 50.28
C ASN A 141 -3.43 7.55 51.40
N LYS A 142 -2.27 8.18 51.31
CA LYS A 142 -1.78 9.14 52.27
C LYS A 142 -2.43 10.52 52.10
N PHE A 143 -2.58 10.96 50.86
CA PHE A 143 -3.19 12.25 50.55
C PHE A 143 -4.70 12.21 50.65
N GLY A 144 -5.34 11.13 50.19
CA GLY A 144 -6.80 10.95 50.27
C GLY A 144 -7.29 10.92 51.74
N SER A 145 -6.53 10.30 52.65
CA SER A 145 -6.85 10.28 54.09
C SER A 145 -6.67 11.64 54.75
N ALA A 146 -5.69 12.45 54.32
CA ALA A 146 -5.47 13.81 54.83
C ALA A 146 -6.63 14.78 54.46
N LEU A 147 -7.34 14.52 53.37
CA LEU A 147 -8.50 15.29 52.93
C LEU A 147 -9.84 14.67 53.36
N ASN A 148 -9.84 13.72 54.29
CA ASN A 148 -11.05 12.97 54.73
C ASN A 148 -11.78 12.22 53.62
N LEU A 149 -11.13 11.95 52.48
CA LEU A 149 -11.67 11.13 51.39
C LEU A 149 -11.43 9.67 51.76
N LYS A 150 -12.46 8.99 52.24
CA LYS A 150 -12.37 7.58 52.68
C LYS A 150 -11.97 6.61 51.55
N LYS A 151 -12.24 6.93 50.32
CA LYS A 151 -11.82 6.20 49.12
C LYS A 151 -12.16 7.04 47.88
N PHE A 152 -11.30 7.02 46.86
CA PHE A 152 -11.62 7.62 45.55
C PHE A 152 -12.61 6.70 44.85
N ASP A 153 -13.90 6.91 45.09
CA ASP A 153 -15.00 6.14 44.53
C ASP A 153 -15.60 6.78 43.28
N ASN A 154 -16.55 6.09 42.68
CA ASN A 154 -17.23 6.56 41.46
C ASN A 154 -17.97 7.91 41.64
N LYS A 155 -18.47 8.22 42.85
CA LYS A 155 -19.14 9.50 43.15
C LYS A 155 -18.13 10.65 43.21
N THR A 156 -17.02 10.43 43.87
CA THR A 156 -15.89 11.38 43.95
C THR A 156 -15.31 11.63 42.55
N PHE A 157 -15.18 10.59 41.74
CA PHE A 157 -14.76 10.73 40.34
C PHE A 157 -15.70 11.64 39.59
N LEU A 158 -17.00 11.41 39.60
CA LEU A 158 -17.98 12.24 38.87
C LEU A 158 -17.91 13.71 39.29
N ILE A 159 -17.78 13.99 40.59
CA ILE A 159 -17.73 15.37 41.10
C ILE A 159 -16.46 16.10 40.62
N ILE A 160 -15.30 15.44 40.69
CA ILE A 160 -14.00 16.02 40.30
C ILE A 160 -13.93 16.25 38.79
N PHE A 161 -14.57 15.39 38.00
CA PHE A 161 -14.56 15.48 36.55
C PHE A 161 -15.66 16.39 35.97
N ILE A 162 -16.56 16.94 36.79
CA ILE A 162 -17.57 17.95 36.33
C ILE A 162 -16.95 19.06 35.46
N PRO A 163 -15.86 19.76 35.88
CA PRO A 163 -15.27 20.80 35.06
C PRO A 163 -14.79 20.33 33.69
N LEU A 164 -14.24 19.11 33.64
CA LEU A 164 -13.78 18.50 32.37
C LEU A 164 -14.97 18.09 31.48
N PHE A 165 -16.01 17.49 32.04
CA PHE A 165 -17.24 17.16 31.28
C PHE A 165 -17.90 18.43 30.71
N LEU A 166 -17.95 19.52 31.47
CA LEU A 166 -18.46 20.80 30.98
C LEU A 166 -17.58 21.36 29.87
N ALA A 167 -16.26 21.32 30.01
CA ALA A 167 -15.34 21.78 28.99
C ALA A 167 -15.44 20.95 27.68
N GLU A 168 -15.61 19.64 27.78
CA GLU A 168 -15.86 18.74 26.63
C GLU A 168 -17.18 19.11 25.94
N LEU A 169 -18.27 19.26 26.70
CA LEU A 169 -19.58 19.61 26.18
C LEU A 169 -19.58 20.98 25.47
N VAL A 170 -18.99 22.00 26.09
CA VAL A 170 -18.87 23.35 25.51
C VAL A 170 -18.03 23.28 24.22
N THR A 171 -16.96 22.54 24.21
CA THR A 171 -16.11 22.33 23.01
C THR A 171 -16.90 21.66 21.89
N LEU A 172 -17.63 20.60 22.20
CA LEU A 172 -18.49 19.88 21.24
C LEU A 172 -19.54 20.81 20.63
N ILE A 173 -20.28 21.55 21.48
CA ILE A 173 -21.31 22.51 21.03
C ILE A 173 -20.68 23.62 20.17
N SER A 174 -19.51 24.11 20.54
CA SER A 174 -18.78 25.11 19.79
C SER A 174 -18.42 24.64 18.38
N TYR A 175 -17.89 23.42 18.24
CA TYR A 175 -17.55 22.84 16.92
C TYR A 175 -18.80 22.59 16.07
N ILE A 176 -19.92 22.18 16.69
CA ILE A 176 -21.21 22.04 15.99
C ILE A 176 -21.68 23.38 15.48
N LYS A 177 -21.68 24.42 16.33
CA LYS A 177 -22.07 25.80 15.93
C LYS A 177 -21.21 26.35 14.81
N GLU A 178 -19.90 26.18 14.90
CA GLU A 178 -18.97 26.56 13.82
C GLU A 178 -19.28 25.82 12.51
N TYR A 179 -19.54 24.51 12.56
CA TYR A 179 -19.90 23.73 11.39
C TYR A 179 -21.12 24.31 10.67
N PHE A 180 -22.21 24.59 11.40
CA PHE A 180 -23.42 25.14 10.80
C PHE A 180 -23.22 26.58 10.30
N LYS A 181 -22.51 27.43 11.04
CA LYS A 181 -22.18 28.79 10.63
C LYS A 181 -21.37 28.83 9.35
N ASP A 182 -20.32 27.99 9.28
CA ASP A 182 -19.44 27.92 8.13
C ASP A 182 -20.14 27.31 6.91
N LYS A 183 -21.03 26.34 7.12
CA LYS A 183 -21.81 25.71 6.05
C LYS A 183 -22.81 26.67 5.41
N VAL A 184 -23.45 27.53 6.19
CA VAL A 184 -24.39 28.56 5.69
C VAL A 184 -23.64 29.64 4.89
N ASN A 185 -22.38 29.95 5.24
CA ASN A 185 -21.58 30.98 4.58
C ASN A 185 -20.83 30.48 3.33
N LEU A 186 -20.88 29.17 3.04
CA LEU A 186 -20.22 28.56 1.90
C LEU A 186 -21.13 28.54 0.67
N THR A 187 -21.03 29.58 -0.15
CA THR A 187 -21.51 29.52 -1.53
C THR A 187 -20.55 28.66 -2.38
N ASP A 188 -21.07 27.91 -3.37
CA ASP A 188 -20.27 27.08 -4.30
C ASP A 188 -19.12 27.84 -4.96
N LYS A 189 -19.26 29.16 -5.10
CA LYS A 189 -18.23 30.07 -5.62
C LYS A 189 -17.03 30.15 -4.68
N LYS A 190 -17.25 30.30 -3.37
CA LYS A 190 -16.17 30.38 -2.35
C LYS A 190 -15.45 29.04 -2.17
N ILE A 191 -16.16 27.91 -2.37
CA ILE A 191 -15.55 26.58 -2.36
C ILE A 191 -14.59 26.42 -3.55
N LYS A 192 -15.00 26.86 -4.74
CA LYS A 192 -14.16 26.80 -5.95
C LYS A 192 -12.97 27.75 -5.87
N GLU A 193 -13.14 28.94 -5.31
CA GLU A 193 -12.05 29.92 -5.10
C GLU A 193 -11.02 29.40 -4.09
N ARG A 194 -11.46 28.85 -2.95
CA ARG A 194 -10.56 28.19 -1.98
C ARG A 194 -9.83 26.99 -2.54
N LYS A 195 -10.50 26.12 -3.33
CA LYS A 195 -9.83 25.02 -4.01
C LYS A 195 -8.74 25.52 -4.95
N LYS A 196 -9.00 26.55 -5.75
CA LYS A 196 -7.98 27.15 -6.63
C LYS A 196 -6.79 27.73 -5.87
N GLU A 197 -7.03 28.35 -4.72
CA GLU A 197 -5.98 28.92 -3.88
C GLU A 197 -5.16 27.83 -3.17
N ASP A 198 -5.82 26.77 -2.70
CA ASP A 198 -5.19 25.57 -2.15
C ASP A 198 -4.31 24.88 -3.21
N ASP A 199 -4.83 24.70 -4.44
CA ASP A 199 -4.10 24.08 -5.55
C ASP A 199 -2.89 24.94 -5.98
N LYS A 200 -3.04 26.26 -6.02
CA LYS A 200 -1.94 27.18 -6.33
C LYS A 200 -0.83 27.13 -5.28
N THR A 201 -1.20 26.98 -4.01
CA THR A 201 -0.24 26.87 -2.90
C THR A 201 0.44 25.50 -2.88
N LEU A 202 -0.30 24.42 -3.16
CA LEU A 202 0.25 23.08 -3.32
C LEU A 202 1.23 23.00 -4.50
N ASN A 203 0.88 23.62 -5.63
CA ASN A 203 1.76 23.68 -6.80
C ASN A 203 3.04 24.47 -6.53
N SER A 204 2.99 25.52 -5.68
CA SER A 204 4.21 26.24 -5.27
C SER A 204 5.16 25.42 -4.41
N MET A 205 4.67 24.31 -3.82
CA MET A 205 5.45 23.35 -3.03
C MET A 205 5.98 22.16 -3.87
N GLU A 206 5.53 21.98 -5.11
CA GLU A 206 5.91 20.82 -5.94
C GLU A 206 7.44 20.73 -6.15
N ASN A 207 8.12 21.86 -6.16
CA ASN A 207 9.57 21.94 -6.36
C ASN A 207 10.38 22.04 -5.06
N VAL A 208 9.76 21.94 -3.89
CA VAL A 208 10.43 22.05 -2.60
C VAL A 208 10.65 20.67 -2.00
N SER A 209 11.85 20.41 -1.46
CA SER A 209 12.16 19.11 -0.86
C SER A 209 11.25 18.87 0.36
N PHE A 210 10.80 17.61 0.52
CA PHE A 210 10.02 17.19 1.70
C PHE A 210 10.73 17.55 3.01
N LYS A 211 12.04 17.32 3.08
CA LYS A 211 12.87 17.65 4.24
C LYS A 211 12.79 19.14 4.59
N ASP A 212 12.83 20.01 3.59
CA ASP A 212 12.75 21.46 3.82
C ASP A 212 11.39 21.89 4.33
N ILE A 213 10.31 21.35 3.76
CA ILE A 213 8.96 21.63 4.22
C ILE A 213 8.77 21.16 5.67
N MET A 214 9.26 19.98 6.01
CA MET A 214 9.06 19.40 7.35
C MET A 214 9.90 20.07 8.43
N PHE A 215 11.14 20.49 8.11
CA PHE A 215 12.12 20.87 9.13
C PHE A 215 12.57 22.34 9.08
N LYS A 216 12.20 23.12 8.04
CA LYS A 216 12.53 24.55 7.99
C LYS A 216 11.42 25.44 8.53
N HIS A 217 11.75 26.35 9.45
CA HIS A 217 10.83 27.31 10.06
C HIS A 217 10.19 28.26 9.03
N SER A 218 10.93 28.66 7.99
CA SER A 218 10.41 29.54 6.93
C SER A 218 9.19 28.97 6.22
N TYR A 219 9.14 27.66 5.96
CA TYR A 219 7.98 27.00 5.37
C TYR A 219 6.84 26.84 6.37
N TYR A 220 7.13 26.61 7.65
CA TYR A 220 6.11 26.57 8.70
C TYR A 220 5.37 27.91 8.79
N GLU A 221 6.07 29.05 8.82
CA GLU A 221 5.47 30.37 8.88
C GLU A 221 4.60 30.72 7.66
N LEU A 222 5.04 30.31 6.45
CA LEU A 222 4.28 30.51 5.21
C LEU A 222 2.96 29.71 5.20
N TYR A 223 2.94 28.50 5.78
CA TYR A 223 1.86 27.54 5.57
C TYR A 223 1.16 27.08 6.86
N LYS A 224 1.50 27.62 8.02
CA LYS A 224 0.89 27.28 9.32
C LYS A 224 -0.64 27.41 9.35
N ASP A 225 -1.19 28.25 8.48
CA ASP A 225 -2.61 28.53 8.41
C ASP A 225 -3.41 27.53 7.55
N TYR A 226 -2.73 26.65 6.80
CA TYR A 226 -3.35 25.68 5.90
C TYR A 226 -3.88 24.41 6.57
N GLY A 227 -3.83 24.28 7.86
CA GLY A 227 -4.29 23.09 8.59
C GLY A 227 -3.39 21.87 8.35
N ASN A 228 -2.74 21.43 9.41
CA ASN A 228 -1.73 20.37 9.40
C ASN A 228 -2.18 19.08 8.71
N LEU A 229 -3.49 18.76 8.70
CA LEU A 229 -4.02 17.54 8.07
C LEU A 229 -4.06 17.61 6.54
N LYS A 230 -4.34 18.78 5.94
CA LYS A 230 -4.32 18.93 4.46
C LYS A 230 -2.89 18.90 3.94
N LEU A 231 -2.00 19.59 4.64
CA LEU A 231 -0.58 19.53 4.35
C LEU A 231 -0.02 18.14 4.59
N LEU A 232 -0.39 17.49 5.68
CA LEU A 232 0.00 16.11 5.98
C LEU A 232 -0.50 15.15 4.89
N LYS A 233 -1.74 15.29 4.42
CA LYS A 233 -2.29 14.47 3.33
C LYS A 233 -1.62 14.77 1.99
N SER A 234 -1.19 16.00 1.75
CA SER A 234 -0.37 16.38 0.59
C SER A 234 1.07 15.89 0.73
N LEU A 235 1.66 16.03 1.90
CA LEU A 235 3.00 15.55 2.23
C LEU A 235 3.07 14.04 2.36
N THR A 236 2.09 13.39 2.97
CA THR A 236 1.96 11.93 2.94
C THR A 236 1.67 11.44 1.53
N LYS A 237 0.85 12.15 0.75
CA LYS A 237 0.73 11.88 -0.67
C LYS A 237 2.07 12.04 -1.39
N LYS A 238 2.90 13.01 -1.05
CA LYS A 238 4.25 13.21 -1.62
C LYS A 238 5.27 12.20 -1.09
N VAL A 239 5.20 11.75 0.17
CA VAL A 239 6.09 10.74 0.78
C VAL A 239 5.65 9.31 0.46
N TRP A 240 4.34 9.04 0.49
CA TRP A 240 3.77 7.76 0.03
C TRP A 240 3.73 7.66 -1.49
N PHE A 241 3.98 8.78 -2.22
CA PHE A 241 4.04 8.88 -3.67
C PHE A 241 5.36 9.42 -4.19
N MET A 242 6.44 9.42 -3.41
CA MET A 242 7.76 9.36 -4.02
C MET A 242 7.77 8.08 -4.85
N LYS A 243 7.62 8.26 -6.17
CA LYS A 243 7.69 7.10 -7.05
C LYS A 243 9.02 6.43 -6.84
N ASN A 244 9.02 5.14 -6.67
CA ASN A 244 10.25 4.39 -6.66
C ASN A 244 10.89 4.47 -8.05
N LEU A 245 12.17 4.80 -8.11
CA LEU A 245 12.92 5.02 -9.34
C LEU A 245 12.91 3.80 -10.28
N PHE A 246 12.82 2.60 -9.70
CA PHE A 246 12.74 1.33 -10.46
C PHE A 246 11.34 1.03 -10.99
N GLY A 247 10.34 1.85 -10.66
CA GLY A 247 8.96 1.72 -11.13
C GLY A 247 8.51 2.78 -12.11
N VAL A 248 9.42 3.68 -12.55
CA VAL A 248 9.07 4.73 -13.52
C VAL A 248 9.54 4.37 -14.92
N THR A 249 8.73 4.71 -15.94
CA THR A 249 9.10 4.48 -17.34
C THR A 249 10.14 5.52 -17.81
N ARG A 250 10.83 5.21 -18.91
CA ARG A 250 11.79 6.17 -19.46
C ARG A 250 11.13 7.47 -19.92
N GLU A 251 9.94 7.40 -20.50
CA GLU A 251 9.13 8.56 -20.87
C GLU A 251 8.82 9.45 -19.66
N TYR A 252 8.47 8.86 -18.52
CA TYR A 252 8.27 9.61 -17.29
C TYR A 252 9.54 10.34 -16.84
N LEU A 253 10.70 9.68 -16.92
CA LEU A 253 11.99 10.32 -16.59
C LEU A 253 12.36 11.42 -17.60
N GLU A 254 11.99 11.28 -18.89
CA GLU A 254 12.18 12.33 -19.89
C GLU A 254 11.38 13.60 -19.52
N GLU A 255 10.11 13.43 -19.15
CA GLU A 255 9.25 14.53 -18.69
C GLU A 255 9.78 15.16 -17.39
N TYR A 256 10.22 14.34 -16.43
CA TYR A 256 10.83 14.80 -15.19
C TYR A 256 12.07 15.66 -15.44
N PHE A 257 13.00 15.22 -16.30
CA PHE A 257 14.20 15.99 -16.62
C PHE A 257 13.88 17.28 -17.37
N LEU A 258 12.96 17.25 -18.32
CA LEU A 258 12.50 18.46 -19.02
C LEU A 258 11.88 19.48 -18.06
N SER A 259 11.01 19.05 -17.17
CA SER A 259 10.38 19.92 -16.17
C SER A 259 11.39 20.52 -15.18
N SER A 260 12.54 19.86 -15.03
CA SER A 260 13.66 20.29 -14.20
C SER A 260 14.69 21.17 -14.94
N GLY A 261 14.42 21.52 -16.20
CA GLY A 261 15.34 22.30 -17.05
C GLY A 261 16.53 21.50 -17.61
N GLU A 262 16.47 20.16 -17.51
CA GLU A 262 17.49 19.26 -17.99
C GLU A 262 17.14 18.64 -19.35
N LYS A 263 18.13 18.03 -20.02
CA LYS A 263 17.93 17.43 -21.35
C LYS A 263 17.36 16.01 -21.25
N LYS A 264 16.46 15.63 -22.15
CA LYS A 264 15.80 14.30 -22.24
C LYS A 264 16.77 13.11 -22.20
N PHE A 265 17.95 13.21 -22.83
CA PHE A 265 18.88 12.09 -22.89
C PHE A 265 19.39 11.62 -21.52
N LYS A 266 19.24 12.45 -20.47
CA LYS A 266 19.59 12.07 -19.10
C LYS A 266 18.68 10.96 -18.55
N ALA A 267 17.42 10.94 -18.98
CA ALA A 267 16.53 9.83 -18.69
C ALA A 267 17.07 8.50 -19.23
N THR A 268 17.57 8.52 -20.46
CA THR A 268 18.21 7.34 -21.07
C THR A 268 19.44 6.90 -20.28
N GLN A 269 20.31 7.82 -19.88
CA GLN A 269 21.49 7.51 -19.09
C GLN A 269 21.15 6.88 -17.74
N VAL A 270 20.18 7.46 -17.01
CA VAL A 270 19.70 6.89 -15.73
C VAL A 270 19.10 5.49 -15.96
N PHE A 271 18.29 5.33 -17.00
CA PHE A 271 17.64 4.06 -17.32
C PHE A 271 18.66 2.95 -17.64
N GLU A 272 19.72 3.29 -18.41
CA GLU A 272 20.84 2.36 -18.69
C GLU A 272 21.57 1.95 -17.40
N TRP A 273 21.82 2.89 -16.48
CA TRP A 273 22.43 2.56 -15.18
C TRP A 273 21.59 1.58 -14.37
N LEU A 274 20.30 1.84 -14.25
CA LEU A 274 19.40 1.02 -13.45
C LEU A 274 19.25 -0.41 -13.98
N TYR A 275 19.08 -0.56 -15.31
CA TYR A 275 18.62 -1.82 -15.89
C TYR A 275 19.70 -2.56 -16.71
N GLN A 276 20.59 -1.87 -17.41
CA GLN A 276 21.65 -2.49 -18.20
C GLN A 276 22.94 -2.69 -17.41
N HIS A 277 23.40 -1.65 -16.73
CA HIS A 277 24.57 -1.76 -15.84
C HIS A 277 24.21 -2.42 -14.50
N LYS A 278 22.94 -2.40 -14.11
CA LYS A 278 22.44 -2.94 -12.84
C LYS A 278 23.19 -2.38 -11.64
N GLU A 279 23.63 -1.13 -11.75
CA GLU A 279 24.17 -0.35 -10.64
C GLU A 279 23.03 0.45 -10.00
N TRP A 280 22.77 0.20 -8.74
CA TRP A 280 21.64 0.76 -8.01
C TRP A 280 22.04 1.86 -7.02
N ASP A 281 23.35 2.04 -6.83
CA ASP A 281 23.90 3.17 -6.11
C ASP A 281 24.04 4.37 -7.06
N ILE A 282 23.10 5.32 -6.97
CA ILE A 282 23.03 6.50 -7.84
C ILE A 282 24.33 7.30 -7.78
N THR A 283 25.06 7.27 -6.66
CA THR A 283 26.33 8.00 -6.51
C THR A 283 27.43 7.50 -7.46
N LYS A 284 27.27 6.29 -8.01
CA LYS A 284 28.20 5.68 -8.97
C LYS A 284 27.86 5.93 -10.44
N PHE A 285 26.81 6.68 -10.75
CA PHE A 285 26.42 7.00 -12.13
C PHE A 285 27.39 8.00 -12.74
N SER A 286 28.53 7.51 -13.21
CA SER A 286 29.71 8.33 -13.57
C SER A 286 29.47 9.38 -14.66
N ASN A 287 28.47 9.19 -15.55
CA ASN A 287 28.10 10.12 -16.60
C ASN A 287 26.92 11.06 -16.19
N ILE A 288 26.48 11.01 -14.95
CA ILE A 288 25.46 11.88 -14.37
C ILE A 288 26.14 12.85 -13.39
N LYS A 289 25.88 14.15 -13.54
CA LYS A 289 26.42 15.17 -12.63
C LYS A 289 25.96 14.95 -11.19
N LYS A 290 26.79 15.27 -10.22
CA LYS A 290 26.55 15.06 -8.80
C LYS A 290 25.27 15.76 -8.30
N GLU A 291 25.00 16.99 -8.78
CA GLU A 291 23.79 17.73 -8.43
C GLU A 291 22.53 17.02 -8.89
N ILE A 292 22.59 16.30 -10.02
CA ILE A 292 21.48 15.51 -10.56
C ILE A 292 21.33 14.20 -9.79
N GLN A 293 22.43 13.56 -9.40
CA GLN A 293 22.41 12.38 -8.54
C GLN A 293 21.74 12.71 -7.20
N GLU A 294 22.14 13.81 -6.55
CA GLU A 294 21.53 14.29 -5.31
C GLU A 294 20.04 14.60 -5.48
N LYS A 295 19.66 15.21 -6.61
CA LYS A 295 18.26 15.50 -6.93
C LYS A 295 17.45 14.22 -7.13
N LEU A 296 17.96 13.23 -7.87
CA LEU A 296 17.29 11.94 -8.02
C LEU A 296 17.07 11.25 -6.68
N MET A 297 18.08 11.24 -5.79
CA MET A 297 17.96 10.67 -4.45
C MET A 297 16.98 11.43 -3.54
N SER A 298 16.74 12.73 -3.81
CA SER A 298 15.76 13.52 -3.06
C SER A 298 14.33 13.38 -3.57
N ASP A 299 14.16 13.14 -4.86
CA ASP A 299 12.86 13.18 -5.54
C ASP A 299 12.26 11.78 -5.78
N PHE A 300 13.08 10.73 -5.72
CA PHE A 300 12.66 9.34 -5.89
C PHE A 300 13.05 8.47 -4.69
N ASP A 301 12.17 7.50 -4.38
CA ASP A 301 12.52 6.39 -3.52
C ASP A 301 13.39 5.38 -4.29
N THR A 302 14.40 4.82 -3.63
CA THR A 302 15.32 3.81 -4.17
C THR A 302 15.36 2.55 -3.31
N SER A 303 14.34 2.37 -2.48
CA SER A 303 14.21 1.18 -1.63
C SER A 303 13.92 -0.06 -2.45
N PHE A 304 14.46 -1.20 -2.02
CA PHE A 304 14.29 -2.50 -2.67
C PHE A 304 13.52 -3.49 -1.81
N ILE A 305 12.73 -4.36 -2.46
CA ILE A 305 12.24 -5.60 -1.85
C ILE A 305 13.43 -6.53 -1.55
N LYS A 306 13.22 -7.54 -0.71
CA LYS A 306 14.31 -8.45 -0.30
C LYS A 306 13.96 -9.90 -0.60
N ILE A 307 14.93 -10.65 -1.12
CA ILE A 307 14.82 -12.11 -1.15
C ILE A 307 14.93 -12.60 0.31
N GLU A 308 13.92 -13.33 0.77
CA GLU A 308 13.89 -13.92 2.10
C GLU A 308 14.28 -15.40 2.06
N ILE A 309 13.70 -16.16 1.13
CA ILE A 309 13.97 -17.60 0.97
C ILE A 309 14.13 -17.92 -0.52
N VAL A 310 15.02 -18.84 -0.84
CA VAL A 310 15.13 -19.46 -2.16
C VAL A 310 15.02 -20.97 -1.98
N GLU A 311 14.02 -21.58 -2.62
CA GLU A 311 13.89 -23.03 -2.71
C GLU A 311 14.39 -23.50 -4.08
N GLU A 312 15.33 -24.43 -4.11
CA GLU A 312 15.94 -24.93 -5.33
C GLU A 312 15.40 -26.32 -5.70
N GLY A 313 14.88 -26.44 -6.90
CA GLY A 313 14.49 -27.72 -7.53
C GLY A 313 15.27 -27.95 -8.84
N THR A 314 15.02 -29.06 -9.47
CA THR A 314 15.62 -29.38 -10.78
C THR A 314 15.05 -28.44 -11.85
N LEU A 315 15.89 -27.59 -12.47
CA LEU A 315 15.51 -26.61 -13.49
C LEU A 315 14.53 -25.51 -13.00
N VAL A 316 14.29 -25.38 -11.69
CA VAL A 316 13.35 -24.44 -11.11
C VAL A 316 13.89 -23.90 -9.79
N LYS A 317 13.72 -22.60 -9.56
CA LYS A 317 13.97 -21.95 -8.27
C LYS A 317 12.76 -21.11 -7.89
N LYS A 318 12.26 -21.28 -6.66
CA LYS A 318 11.20 -20.45 -6.11
C LYS A 318 11.81 -19.42 -5.15
N PHE A 319 11.43 -18.17 -5.32
CA PHE A 319 11.89 -17.05 -4.53
C PHE A 319 10.73 -16.51 -3.70
N LEU A 320 10.90 -16.42 -2.40
CA LEU A 320 10.04 -15.69 -1.50
C LEU A 320 10.64 -14.31 -1.28
N PHE A 321 9.89 -13.27 -1.62
CA PHE A 321 10.27 -11.88 -1.39
C PHE A 321 9.51 -11.29 -0.23
N ARG A 322 10.20 -10.48 0.59
CA ARG A 322 9.60 -9.60 1.57
C ARG A 322 9.54 -8.18 1.00
N LEU A 323 8.34 -7.63 0.97
CA LEU A 323 8.06 -6.25 0.56
C LEU A 323 8.39 -5.26 1.69
N LEU A 324 8.42 -3.96 1.38
CA LEU A 324 8.79 -2.92 2.35
C LEU A 324 7.77 -2.75 3.49
N ASP A 325 6.51 -3.09 3.25
CA ASP A 325 5.44 -3.10 4.25
C ASP A 325 5.35 -4.39 5.07
N GLY A 326 6.26 -5.35 4.80
CA GLY A 326 6.32 -6.64 5.49
C GLY A 326 5.53 -7.76 4.83
N GLU A 327 4.70 -7.46 3.83
CA GLU A 327 3.97 -8.45 3.03
C GLU A 327 4.94 -9.31 2.22
N LYS A 328 4.48 -10.49 1.78
CA LYS A 328 5.31 -11.45 1.06
C LYS A 328 4.68 -11.87 -0.26
N ILE A 329 5.52 -12.08 -1.25
CA ILE A 329 5.13 -12.60 -2.56
C ILE A 329 6.13 -13.65 -3.03
N GLU A 330 5.73 -14.47 -3.99
CA GLU A 330 6.59 -15.48 -4.59
C GLU A 330 6.79 -15.23 -6.09
N ALA A 331 7.97 -15.56 -6.59
CA ALA A 331 8.23 -15.68 -8.02
C ALA A 331 8.99 -16.97 -8.30
N VAL A 332 8.89 -17.46 -9.54
CA VAL A 332 9.50 -18.72 -9.95
C VAL A 332 10.37 -18.51 -11.17
N LEU A 333 11.63 -18.90 -11.06
CA LEU A 333 12.56 -19.01 -12.18
C LEU A 333 12.52 -20.42 -12.74
N MET A 334 12.41 -20.55 -14.06
CA MET A 334 12.41 -21.82 -14.80
C MET A 334 13.53 -21.80 -15.82
N GLU A 335 14.32 -22.86 -15.87
CA GLU A 335 15.37 -23.07 -16.85
C GLU A 335 14.85 -23.94 -17.98
N HIS A 336 14.94 -23.45 -19.22
CA HIS A 336 14.54 -24.13 -20.45
C HIS A 336 15.72 -24.22 -21.39
N ASP A 337 15.64 -25.12 -22.38
CA ASP A 337 16.67 -25.24 -23.41
C ASP A 337 16.88 -23.95 -24.22
N TYR A 338 15.87 -23.08 -24.24
CA TYR A 338 15.87 -21.78 -24.94
C TYR A 338 16.18 -20.57 -24.05
N GLY A 339 16.52 -20.77 -22.78
CA GLY A 339 16.90 -19.74 -21.84
C GLY A 339 16.09 -19.71 -20.53
N LEU A 340 16.23 -18.63 -19.78
CA LEU A 340 15.60 -18.45 -18.48
C LEU A 340 14.25 -17.75 -18.59
N SER A 341 13.24 -18.34 -17.97
CA SER A 341 11.88 -17.76 -17.86
C SER A 341 11.53 -17.48 -16.41
N VAL A 342 10.94 -16.32 -16.14
CA VAL A 342 10.46 -15.98 -14.79
C VAL A 342 8.94 -15.82 -14.78
N CYS A 343 8.32 -16.43 -13.77
CA CYS A 343 6.91 -16.23 -13.42
C CYS A 343 6.85 -15.23 -12.26
N VAL A 344 6.28 -14.03 -12.51
CA VAL A 344 6.19 -12.95 -11.54
C VAL A 344 4.80 -12.81 -10.95
N SER A 345 4.72 -12.36 -9.71
CA SER A 345 3.49 -11.97 -9.02
C SER A 345 3.10 -10.54 -9.34
N SER A 346 1.80 -10.26 -9.32
CA SER A 346 1.20 -8.96 -9.61
C SER A 346 0.44 -8.32 -8.44
N GLN A 347 0.12 -9.09 -7.40
CA GLN A 347 -0.64 -8.67 -6.22
C GLN A 347 -0.15 -9.40 -4.98
N VAL A 348 -0.47 -8.84 -3.81
CA VAL A 348 -0.44 -9.55 -2.53
C VAL A 348 -1.81 -10.17 -2.32
N GLY A 349 -1.91 -11.51 -2.46
CA GLY A 349 -3.18 -12.24 -2.49
C GLY A 349 -3.95 -12.03 -3.81
N CYS A 350 -5.16 -12.60 -3.90
CA CYS A 350 -5.97 -12.55 -5.12
C CYS A 350 -7.48 -12.64 -4.80
N ASN A 351 -8.29 -11.74 -5.38
CA ASN A 351 -9.74 -11.73 -5.17
C ASN A 351 -10.55 -12.56 -6.18
N MET A 352 -9.89 -13.19 -7.16
CA MET A 352 -10.61 -13.94 -8.20
C MET A 352 -11.25 -15.23 -7.67
N GLY A 353 -10.72 -15.77 -6.57
CA GLY A 353 -11.32 -16.88 -5.84
C GLY A 353 -11.34 -18.20 -6.61
N CYS A 354 -10.43 -18.42 -7.55
CA CYS A 354 -10.31 -19.69 -8.29
C CYS A 354 -10.07 -20.84 -7.31
N ARG A 355 -10.97 -21.83 -7.31
CA ARG A 355 -10.97 -22.88 -6.27
C ARG A 355 -9.82 -23.89 -6.39
N PHE A 356 -9.19 -23.97 -7.55
CA PHE A 356 -8.04 -24.84 -7.82
C PHE A 356 -6.68 -24.14 -7.57
N CYS A 357 -6.69 -22.87 -7.11
CA CYS A 357 -5.48 -22.06 -6.97
C CYS A 357 -5.27 -21.66 -5.51
N GLU A 358 -4.09 -21.92 -4.93
CA GLU A 358 -3.75 -21.50 -3.57
C GLU A 358 -3.84 -19.98 -3.39
N SER A 359 -3.34 -19.20 -4.37
CA SER A 359 -3.45 -17.75 -4.35
C SER A 359 -4.91 -17.26 -4.36
N GLY A 360 -5.83 -18.02 -4.94
CA GLY A 360 -7.27 -17.70 -4.96
C GLY A 360 -7.96 -17.84 -3.60
N ARG A 361 -7.32 -18.50 -2.64
CA ARG A 361 -7.80 -18.63 -1.25
C ARG A 361 -7.36 -17.47 -0.37
N LEU A 362 -6.30 -16.78 -0.78
CA LEU A 362 -5.78 -15.60 -0.08
C LEU A 362 -6.59 -14.38 -0.48
N LYS A 363 -7.14 -13.66 0.49
CA LYS A 363 -7.71 -12.34 0.22
C LYS A 363 -6.64 -11.42 -0.35
N LYS A 364 -6.99 -10.68 -1.40
CA LYS A 364 -6.14 -9.60 -1.90
C LYS A 364 -5.96 -8.54 -0.81
N VAL A 365 -4.73 -8.29 -0.44
CA VAL A 365 -4.34 -7.19 0.45
C VAL A 365 -4.21 -5.91 -0.37
N ARG A 366 -3.38 -5.95 -1.43
CA ARG A 366 -3.17 -4.82 -2.34
C ARG A 366 -2.59 -5.24 -3.70
N ASN A 367 -2.58 -4.30 -4.63
CA ASN A 367 -1.81 -4.40 -5.85
C ASN A 367 -0.31 -4.24 -5.54
N LEU A 368 0.55 -4.90 -6.31
CA LEU A 368 1.96 -4.57 -6.33
C LEU A 368 2.17 -3.27 -7.13
N GLU A 369 3.06 -2.43 -6.62
CA GLU A 369 3.55 -1.28 -7.36
C GLU A 369 4.46 -1.72 -8.51
N THR A 370 4.59 -0.89 -9.53
CA THR A 370 5.40 -1.22 -10.71
C THR A 370 6.82 -1.67 -10.34
N TYR A 371 7.48 -0.97 -9.39
CA TYR A 371 8.83 -1.31 -8.96
C TYR A 371 8.91 -2.67 -8.29
N GLU A 372 7.93 -3.06 -7.47
CA GLU A 372 7.89 -4.36 -6.80
C GLU A 372 7.82 -5.52 -7.81
N ILE A 373 7.18 -5.28 -8.97
CA ILE A 373 7.12 -6.29 -10.04
C ILE A 373 8.45 -6.35 -10.81
N VAL A 374 9.05 -5.19 -11.11
CA VAL A 374 10.35 -5.09 -11.79
C VAL A 374 11.47 -5.70 -10.96
N GLU A 375 11.49 -5.42 -9.65
CA GLU A 375 12.54 -5.87 -8.74
C GLU A 375 12.56 -7.38 -8.54
N GLN A 376 11.45 -8.09 -8.75
CA GLN A 376 11.46 -9.56 -8.80
C GLN A 376 12.45 -10.03 -9.86
N ILE A 377 12.44 -9.44 -11.06
CA ILE A 377 13.36 -9.80 -12.14
C ILE A 377 14.79 -9.39 -11.80
N LEU A 378 15.01 -8.13 -11.38
CA LEU A 378 16.34 -7.59 -11.09
C LEU A 378 17.06 -8.39 -10.01
N LEU A 379 16.35 -8.76 -8.94
CA LEU A 379 16.92 -9.53 -7.83
C LEU A 379 17.18 -10.99 -8.23
N ILE A 380 16.32 -11.61 -9.04
CA ILE A 380 16.55 -12.94 -9.58
C ILE A 380 17.77 -12.95 -10.50
N GLU A 381 17.87 -11.99 -11.44
CA GLU A 381 19.04 -11.86 -12.32
C GLU A 381 20.35 -11.68 -11.54
N LYS A 382 20.31 -10.85 -10.48
CA LYS A 382 21.45 -10.66 -9.57
C LYS A 382 21.84 -11.95 -8.84
N TYR A 383 20.83 -12.70 -8.38
CA TYR A 383 21.05 -13.97 -7.66
C TYR A 383 21.68 -15.03 -8.55
N VAL A 384 21.16 -15.20 -9.78
CA VAL A 384 21.64 -16.26 -10.70
C VAL A 384 22.82 -15.82 -11.55
N GLY A 385 23.14 -14.52 -11.63
CA GLY A 385 24.21 -13.97 -12.46
C GLY A 385 23.95 -14.10 -13.97
N LYS A 386 22.70 -14.37 -14.39
CA LYS A 386 22.29 -14.56 -15.79
C LYS A 386 21.09 -13.68 -16.10
N ARG A 387 20.97 -13.29 -17.38
CA ARG A 387 19.83 -12.53 -17.88
C ARG A 387 18.57 -13.40 -17.98
N ILE A 388 17.41 -12.80 -17.72
CA ILE A 388 16.10 -13.40 -17.97
C ILE A 388 15.69 -13.16 -19.43
N ASP A 389 15.30 -14.22 -20.13
CA ASP A 389 14.94 -14.20 -21.54
C ASP A 389 13.43 -14.01 -21.76
N SER A 390 12.60 -14.51 -20.85
CA SER A 390 11.14 -14.43 -20.97
C SER A 390 10.45 -14.25 -19.61
N VAL A 391 9.28 -13.61 -19.64
CA VAL A 391 8.48 -13.28 -18.45
C VAL A 391 7.04 -13.71 -18.66
N VAL A 392 6.49 -14.42 -17.67
CA VAL A 392 5.07 -14.75 -17.61
C VAL A 392 4.44 -14.18 -16.33
N MET A 393 3.30 -13.51 -16.46
CA MET A 393 2.55 -12.97 -15.33
C MET A 393 1.47 -13.97 -14.92
N MET A 394 1.90 -15.03 -14.24
CA MET A 394 1.06 -16.15 -13.79
C MET A 394 1.34 -16.51 -12.31
N GLY A 395 2.00 -15.62 -11.57
CA GLY A 395 2.23 -15.72 -10.15
C GLY A 395 1.00 -15.34 -9.32
N ILE A 396 1.20 -14.83 -8.12
CA ILE A 396 0.12 -14.41 -7.22
C ILE A 396 -0.58 -13.17 -7.79
N GLY A 397 -1.91 -13.25 -7.95
CA GLY A 397 -2.75 -12.13 -8.37
C GLY A 397 -3.33 -12.26 -9.78
N GLU A 398 -4.23 -11.32 -10.11
CA GLU A 398 -4.79 -11.12 -11.45
C GLU A 398 -4.13 -9.87 -12.06
N PRO A 399 -3.32 -10.01 -13.11
CA PRO A 399 -2.60 -8.88 -13.70
C PRO A 399 -3.53 -7.75 -14.16
N PHE A 400 -4.69 -8.08 -14.72
CA PHE A 400 -5.64 -7.07 -15.20
C PHE A 400 -6.43 -6.36 -14.09
N ASP A 401 -6.41 -6.87 -12.86
CA ASP A 401 -6.89 -6.16 -11.68
C ASP A 401 -5.82 -5.18 -11.10
N ASN A 402 -4.59 -5.24 -11.64
CA ASN A 402 -3.49 -4.31 -11.38
C ASN A 402 -2.98 -3.63 -12.68
N TYR A 403 -3.89 -3.26 -13.55
CA TYR A 403 -3.64 -2.96 -14.96
C TYR A 403 -2.55 -1.90 -15.18
N ASP A 404 -2.66 -0.74 -14.54
CA ASP A 404 -1.75 0.39 -14.79
C ASP A 404 -0.31 0.07 -14.41
N ASN A 405 -0.09 -0.60 -13.28
CA ASN A 405 1.24 -1.06 -12.86
C ASN A 405 1.81 -2.12 -13.80
N ILE A 406 0.96 -3.02 -14.30
CA ILE A 406 1.35 -4.05 -15.28
C ILE A 406 1.77 -3.41 -16.61
N ILE A 407 1.05 -2.40 -17.08
CA ILE A 407 1.42 -1.71 -18.33
C ILE A 407 2.75 -0.96 -18.17
N ASN A 408 2.95 -0.26 -17.06
CA ASN A 408 4.23 0.40 -16.77
C ASN A 408 5.37 -0.62 -16.64
N PHE A 409 5.14 -1.73 -15.96
CA PHE A 409 6.10 -2.84 -15.87
C PHE A 409 6.50 -3.35 -17.26
N ILE A 410 5.53 -3.64 -18.13
CA ILE A 410 5.79 -4.10 -19.50
C ILE A 410 6.62 -3.08 -20.28
N LYS A 411 6.29 -1.79 -20.19
CA LYS A 411 7.06 -0.73 -20.84
C LYS A 411 8.50 -0.71 -20.36
N ILE A 412 8.74 -0.85 -19.07
CA ILE A 412 10.11 -0.84 -18.49
C ILE A 412 10.92 -2.04 -18.98
N ILE A 413 10.36 -3.25 -18.86
CA ILE A 413 11.13 -4.46 -19.22
C ILE A 413 11.31 -4.65 -20.73
N ASN A 414 10.40 -4.09 -21.54
CA ASN A 414 10.50 -4.14 -23.00
C ASN A 414 11.35 -3.01 -23.61
N ASP A 415 11.56 -1.89 -22.89
CA ASP A 415 12.36 -0.78 -23.39
C ASP A 415 13.77 -1.25 -23.74
N ALA A 416 14.27 -0.85 -24.94
CA ALA A 416 15.60 -1.20 -25.43
C ALA A 416 16.75 -0.70 -24.53
N LYS A 417 16.50 0.33 -23.71
CA LYS A 417 17.42 0.88 -22.70
C LYS A 417 17.12 0.38 -21.28
N GLY A 418 16.01 -0.36 -21.13
CA GLY A 418 15.64 -1.09 -19.93
C GLY A 418 16.23 -2.51 -19.92
N LEU A 419 15.43 -3.49 -19.50
CA LEU A 419 15.84 -4.92 -19.51
C LEU A 419 15.87 -5.50 -20.93
N ALA A 420 15.30 -4.82 -21.91
CA ALA A 420 15.28 -5.19 -23.33
C ALA A 420 14.73 -6.61 -23.58
N ILE A 421 13.73 -7.04 -22.80
CA ILE A 421 13.02 -8.30 -23.01
C ILE A 421 12.06 -8.11 -24.18
N GLY A 422 12.23 -8.84 -25.25
CA GLY A 422 11.41 -8.71 -26.45
C GLY A 422 9.92 -8.91 -26.14
N ALA A 423 9.03 -8.10 -26.70
CA ALA A 423 7.60 -8.14 -26.40
C ALA A 423 6.96 -9.54 -26.59
N ARG A 424 7.43 -10.31 -27.56
CA ARG A 424 6.98 -11.71 -27.80
C ARG A 424 7.44 -12.71 -26.74
N HIS A 425 8.38 -12.30 -25.87
CA HIS A 425 8.84 -13.09 -24.72
C HIS A 425 8.16 -12.67 -23.42
N ILE A 426 7.16 -11.76 -23.50
CA ILE A 426 6.36 -11.31 -22.38
C ILE A 426 4.93 -11.84 -22.56
N THR A 427 4.40 -12.54 -21.56
CA THR A 427 3.03 -13.08 -21.58
C THR A 427 2.25 -12.56 -20.38
N VAL A 428 1.13 -11.90 -20.63
CA VAL A 428 0.16 -11.52 -19.60
C VAL A 428 -0.97 -12.55 -19.60
N SER A 429 -1.24 -13.14 -18.43
CA SER A 429 -2.38 -14.04 -18.25
C SER A 429 -3.51 -13.31 -17.53
N THR A 430 -4.76 -13.59 -17.93
CA THR A 430 -5.95 -13.06 -17.25
C THR A 430 -7.03 -14.11 -17.11
N CYS A 431 -7.78 -14.05 -16.02
CA CYS A 431 -8.98 -14.87 -15.84
C CYS A 431 -10.20 -14.38 -16.64
N GLY A 432 -10.05 -13.29 -17.44
CA GLY A 432 -11.08 -12.80 -18.34
C GLY A 432 -11.80 -11.54 -17.87
N LEU A 433 -11.08 -10.55 -17.35
CA LEU A 433 -11.63 -9.21 -17.07
C LEU A 433 -11.87 -8.46 -18.39
N VAL A 434 -13.08 -8.61 -18.93
CA VAL A 434 -13.47 -8.15 -20.27
C VAL A 434 -13.16 -6.68 -20.55
N PRO A 435 -13.46 -5.71 -19.66
CA PRO A 435 -13.10 -4.31 -19.91
C PRO A 435 -11.60 -4.11 -20.15
N LYS A 436 -10.76 -4.84 -19.40
CA LYS A 436 -9.30 -4.73 -19.49
C LYS A 436 -8.72 -5.48 -20.70
N ILE A 437 -9.36 -6.56 -21.15
CA ILE A 437 -9.01 -7.20 -22.42
C ILE A 437 -9.21 -6.21 -23.59
N LYS A 438 -10.33 -5.47 -23.60
CA LYS A 438 -10.60 -4.43 -24.60
C LYS A 438 -9.56 -3.31 -24.55
N GLU A 439 -9.27 -2.80 -23.36
CA GLU A 439 -8.25 -1.76 -23.16
C GLU A 439 -6.85 -2.26 -23.60
N PHE A 440 -6.50 -3.51 -23.29
CA PHE A 440 -5.24 -4.12 -23.72
C PHE A 440 -5.12 -4.28 -25.23
N SER A 441 -6.23 -4.41 -25.94
CA SER A 441 -6.24 -4.46 -27.40
C SER A 441 -5.91 -3.13 -28.09
N GLU A 442 -6.00 -2.00 -27.34
CA GLU A 442 -5.66 -0.66 -27.83
C GLU A 442 -4.15 -0.37 -27.76
N LEU A 443 -3.38 -1.19 -27.02
CA LEU A 443 -1.95 -0.95 -26.84
C LEU A 443 -1.16 -1.37 -28.07
N ASP A 444 -0.27 -0.48 -28.51
CA ASP A 444 0.71 -0.78 -29.57
C ASP A 444 1.91 -1.57 -29.02
N LEU A 445 1.62 -2.67 -28.30
CA LEU A 445 2.63 -3.56 -27.72
C LEU A 445 2.42 -4.98 -28.21
N GLN A 446 3.51 -5.61 -28.70
CA GLN A 446 3.44 -7.01 -29.22
C GLN A 446 3.56 -8.07 -28.11
N VAL A 447 2.96 -7.85 -26.96
CA VAL A 447 2.95 -8.75 -25.81
C VAL A 447 1.92 -9.86 -25.99
N ASN A 448 2.24 -11.08 -25.57
CA ASN A 448 1.32 -12.22 -25.66
C ASN A 448 0.21 -12.11 -24.61
N LEU A 449 -1.02 -12.47 -25.03
CA LEU A 449 -2.15 -12.61 -24.11
C LEU A 449 -2.46 -14.09 -23.90
N ALA A 450 -2.62 -14.50 -22.64
CA ALA A 450 -3.13 -15.80 -22.26
C ALA A 450 -4.47 -15.65 -21.51
N LEU A 451 -5.47 -16.43 -21.89
CA LEU A 451 -6.76 -16.50 -21.20
C LEU A 451 -6.81 -17.75 -20.33
N SER A 452 -6.93 -17.58 -19.04
CA SER A 452 -7.25 -18.62 -18.07
C SER A 452 -8.73 -18.98 -18.17
N LEU A 453 -9.08 -19.85 -19.15
CA LEU A 453 -10.46 -20.28 -19.42
C LEU A 453 -10.89 -21.41 -18.47
N HIS A 454 -10.10 -22.48 -18.41
CA HIS A 454 -10.19 -23.64 -17.53
C HIS A 454 -11.49 -24.45 -17.55
N ALA A 455 -12.47 -24.08 -18.37
CA ALA A 455 -13.74 -24.78 -18.49
C ALA A 455 -14.36 -24.60 -19.87
N PRO A 456 -15.09 -25.61 -20.38
CA PRO A 456 -15.75 -25.52 -21.68
C PRO A 456 -17.17 -24.95 -21.61
N SER A 457 -17.75 -24.81 -20.41
CA SER A 457 -19.12 -24.37 -20.17
C SER A 457 -19.23 -23.50 -18.91
N ASP A 458 -20.23 -22.62 -18.86
CA ASP A 458 -20.51 -21.79 -17.69
C ASP A 458 -20.83 -22.60 -16.44
N GLU A 459 -21.47 -23.76 -16.61
CA GLU A 459 -21.77 -24.65 -15.48
C GLU A 459 -20.47 -25.10 -14.77
N VAL A 460 -19.51 -25.57 -15.54
CA VAL A 460 -18.21 -26.01 -15.00
C VAL A 460 -17.42 -24.81 -14.50
N ARG A 461 -17.38 -23.73 -15.29
CA ARG A 461 -16.58 -22.54 -14.94
C ARG A 461 -17.08 -21.88 -13.66
N ASN A 462 -18.39 -21.81 -13.42
CA ASN A 462 -18.97 -21.28 -12.19
C ASN A 462 -18.57 -22.10 -10.94
N LYS A 463 -18.34 -23.41 -11.11
CA LYS A 463 -17.91 -24.30 -10.01
C LYS A 463 -16.45 -24.02 -9.60
N ILE A 464 -15.58 -23.65 -10.53
CA ILE A 464 -14.14 -23.54 -10.28
C ILE A 464 -13.61 -22.11 -10.31
N MET A 465 -14.29 -21.17 -10.99
CA MET A 465 -13.89 -19.77 -11.17
C MET A 465 -15.06 -18.82 -10.91
N PRO A 466 -15.20 -18.26 -9.71
CA PRO A 466 -16.31 -17.36 -9.35
C PRO A 466 -16.44 -16.12 -10.24
N ILE A 467 -15.36 -15.67 -10.88
CA ILE A 467 -15.36 -14.53 -11.82
C ILE A 467 -16.31 -14.75 -13.01
N ASN A 468 -16.63 -15.99 -13.33
CA ASN A 468 -17.58 -16.32 -14.41
C ASN A 468 -18.98 -15.72 -14.18
N LYS A 469 -19.36 -15.47 -12.92
CA LYS A 469 -20.62 -14.79 -12.59
C LYS A 469 -20.66 -13.35 -13.07
N ALA A 470 -19.50 -12.69 -13.15
CA ALA A 470 -19.38 -11.32 -13.67
C ALA A 470 -19.18 -11.31 -15.20
N TYR A 471 -18.41 -12.25 -15.71
CA TYR A 471 -18.09 -12.38 -17.13
C TYR A 471 -18.21 -13.86 -17.52
N ASN A 472 -19.37 -14.24 -18.10
CA ASN A 472 -19.62 -15.60 -18.56
C ASN A 472 -18.73 -15.94 -19.78
N ILE A 473 -18.66 -17.22 -20.12
CA ILE A 473 -17.79 -17.71 -21.20
C ILE A 473 -18.07 -16.99 -22.52
N ASP A 474 -19.34 -16.81 -22.85
CA ASP A 474 -19.72 -16.17 -24.13
C ASP A 474 -19.20 -14.73 -24.22
N THR A 475 -19.36 -13.95 -23.15
CA THR A 475 -18.84 -12.57 -23.05
C THR A 475 -17.31 -12.53 -23.15
N VAL A 476 -16.61 -13.45 -22.48
CA VAL A 476 -15.14 -13.52 -22.49
C VAL A 476 -14.63 -13.94 -23.88
N ILE A 477 -15.24 -14.95 -24.49
CA ILE A 477 -14.86 -15.43 -25.84
C ILE A 477 -15.12 -14.34 -26.90
N HIS A 478 -16.19 -13.58 -26.76
CA HIS A 478 -16.45 -12.44 -27.65
C HIS A 478 -15.32 -11.39 -27.54
N ALA A 479 -14.92 -11.04 -26.31
CA ALA A 479 -13.81 -10.10 -26.08
C ALA A 479 -12.48 -10.62 -26.65
N ILE A 480 -12.23 -11.93 -26.60
CA ILE A 480 -11.05 -12.55 -27.21
C ILE A 480 -11.11 -12.53 -28.74
N LYS A 481 -12.29 -12.77 -29.33
CA LYS A 481 -12.48 -12.61 -30.79
C LYS A 481 -12.22 -11.19 -31.26
N ASP A 482 -12.75 -10.20 -30.54
CA ASP A 482 -12.51 -8.77 -30.81
C ASP A 482 -11.01 -8.44 -30.68
N TYR A 483 -10.34 -8.95 -29.63
CA TYR A 483 -8.90 -8.79 -29.45
C TYR A 483 -8.11 -9.37 -30.62
N ILE A 484 -8.43 -10.62 -31.04
CA ILE A 484 -7.76 -11.29 -32.18
C ILE A 484 -8.00 -10.52 -33.47
N ALA A 485 -9.25 -10.11 -33.73
CA ALA A 485 -9.62 -9.35 -34.95
C ALA A 485 -8.87 -8.01 -35.04
N LYS A 486 -8.71 -7.31 -33.90
CA LYS A 486 -8.06 -6.01 -33.83
C LYS A 486 -6.54 -6.10 -33.91
N THR A 487 -5.95 -7.04 -33.18
CA THR A 487 -4.49 -7.12 -33.05
C THR A 487 -3.83 -8.08 -34.03
N ASN A 488 -4.61 -8.92 -34.70
CA ASN A 488 -4.18 -10.05 -35.54
C ASN A 488 -3.21 -11.01 -34.78
N ARG A 489 -3.36 -11.13 -33.45
CA ARG A 489 -2.47 -11.95 -32.62
C ARG A 489 -3.15 -13.23 -32.18
N ARG A 490 -2.31 -14.26 -32.01
CA ARG A 490 -2.74 -15.51 -31.39
C ARG A 490 -2.89 -15.33 -29.88
N VAL A 491 -3.96 -15.88 -29.31
CA VAL A 491 -4.19 -15.94 -27.87
C VAL A 491 -3.96 -17.37 -27.38
N THR A 492 -3.26 -17.50 -26.24
CA THR A 492 -3.11 -18.79 -25.58
C THR A 492 -4.30 -19.03 -24.65
N ILE A 493 -4.93 -20.18 -24.76
CA ILE A 493 -6.01 -20.62 -23.86
C ILE A 493 -5.41 -21.57 -22.84
N GLU A 494 -5.29 -21.14 -21.61
CA GLU A 494 -4.83 -21.96 -20.48
C GLU A 494 -5.98 -22.80 -19.94
N TYR A 495 -5.78 -24.11 -19.83
CA TYR A 495 -6.79 -25.06 -19.40
C TYR A 495 -6.21 -26.05 -18.38
N VAL A 496 -6.52 -25.86 -17.11
CA VAL A 496 -6.13 -26.78 -16.04
C VAL A 496 -6.98 -28.04 -16.11
N MET A 497 -6.34 -29.21 -16.05
CA MET A 497 -7.00 -30.52 -16.13
C MET A 497 -7.29 -31.02 -14.71
N LEU A 498 -8.55 -30.91 -14.29
CA LEU A 498 -9.05 -31.35 -12.99
C LEU A 498 -9.82 -32.65 -13.14
N ASN A 499 -9.35 -33.70 -12.45
CA ASN A 499 -9.91 -35.04 -12.57
C ASN A 499 -11.42 -35.06 -12.24
N MET A 500 -12.22 -35.65 -13.13
CA MET A 500 -13.66 -35.80 -13.04
C MET A 500 -14.46 -34.47 -12.94
N VAL A 501 -13.83 -33.35 -13.27
CA VAL A 501 -14.45 -32.01 -13.22
C VAL A 501 -14.59 -31.39 -14.62
N ASN A 502 -13.50 -31.38 -15.39
CA ASN A 502 -13.43 -30.70 -16.69
C ASN A 502 -12.56 -31.47 -17.71
N ASP A 503 -12.33 -32.76 -17.52
CA ASP A 503 -11.32 -33.54 -18.23
C ASP A 503 -11.88 -34.72 -19.04
N ASN A 504 -13.21 -34.76 -19.27
CA ASN A 504 -13.82 -35.81 -20.09
C ASN A 504 -13.79 -35.45 -21.59
N LYS A 505 -14.12 -36.42 -22.45
CA LYS A 505 -14.13 -36.26 -23.92
C LYS A 505 -15.17 -35.23 -24.37
N GLU A 506 -16.32 -35.17 -23.72
CA GLU A 506 -17.42 -34.27 -24.00
C GLU A 506 -16.97 -32.82 -23.74
N ASP A 507 -16.22 -32.58 -22.67
CA ASP A 507 -15.64 -31.26 -22.37
C ASP A 507 -14.64 -30.84 -23.46
N ALA A 508 -13.83 -31.76 -23.98
CA ALA A 508 -12.90 -31.47 -25.10
C ALA A 508 -13.64 -31.10 -26.37
N LEU A 509 -14.75 -31.80 -26.69
CA LEU A 509 -15.60 -31.49 -27.86
C LEU A 509 -16.27 -30.13 -27.72
N LEU A 510 -16.78 -29.80 -26.54
CA LEU A 510 -17.37 -28.48 -26.26
C LEU A 510 -16.32 -27.37 -26.39
N LEU A 511 -15.12 -27.57 -25.84
CA LEU A 511 -14.01 -26.63 -25.95
C LEU A 511 -13.61 -26.42 -27.41
N ALA A 512 -13.48 -27.50 -28.19
CA ALA A 512 -13.16 -27.42 -29.62
C ALA A 512 -14.23 -26.65 -30.40
N LYS A 513 -15.53 -26.87 -30.11
CA LYS A 513 -16.64 -26.13 -30.70
C LYS A 513 -16.57 -24.64 -30.36
N LEU A 514 -16.27 -24.31 -29.10
CA LEU A 514 -16.17 -22.94 -28.59
C LEU A 514 -15.06 -22.13 -29.29
N LEU A 515 -13.93 -22.78 -29.57
CA LEU A 515 -12.71 -22.17 -30.12
C LEU A 515 -12.59 -22.27 -31.63
N ARG A 516 -13.56 -22.90 -32.30
CA ARG A 516 -13.53 -23.11 -33.76
C ARG A 516 -13.36 -21.80 -34.52
N GLY A 517 -12.39 -21.78 -35.44
CA GLY A 517 -12.13 -20.62 -36.33
C GLY A 517 -11.37 -19.47 -35.66
N MET A 518 -11.00 -19.59 -34.39
CA MET A 518 -10.22 -18.58 -33.69
C MET A 518 -8.71 -18.85 -33.84
N ASN A 519 -7.91 -17.78 -33.93
CA ASN A 519 -6.44 -17.88 -33.88
C ASN A 519 -5.98 -18.08 -32.42
N VAL A 520 -6.10 -19.32 -31.94
CA VAL A 520 -5.77 -19.67 -30.56
C VAL A 520 -4.84 -20.88 -30.49
N TYR A 521 -4.22 -21.02 -29.33
CA TYR A 521 -3.40 -22.16 -28.97
C TYR A 521 -3.81 -22.64 -27.56
N VAL A 522 -4.16 -23.90 -27.42
CA VAL A 522 -4.59 -24.44 -26.13
C VAL A 522 -3.40 -25.04 -25.39
N ASN A 523 -3.21 -24.65 -24.16
CA ASN A 523 -2.19 -25.15 -23.25
C ASN A 523 -2.87 -25.94 -22.12
N LEU A 524 -2.84 -27.27 -22.22
CA LEU A 524 -3.37 -28.16 -21.20
C LEU A 524 -2.37 -28.25 -20.04
N ILE A 525 -2.83 -27.89 -18.85
CA ILE A 525 -2.02 -27.87 -17.63
C ILE A 525 -2.47 -29.04 -16.74
N PRO A 526 -1.67 -30.12 -16.61
CA PRO A 526 -1.94 -31.11 -15.57
C PRO A 526 -2.02 -30.43 -14.22
N TYR A 527 -3.04 -30.75 -13.43
CA TYR A 527 -3.24 -30.09 -12.13
C TYR A 527 -2.11 -30.46 -11.16
N ASN A 528 -1.59 -29.47 -10.46
CA ASN A 528 -0.61 -29.66 -9.39
C ASN A 528 -1.34 -29.67 -8.05
N GLU A 529 -1.43 -30.85 -7.46
CA GLU A 529 -2.15 -31.07 -6.19
C GLU A 529 -1.52 -30.26 -5.05
N THR A 530 -2.37 -29.81 -4.15
CA THR A 530 -1.97 -29.11 -2.93
C THR A 530 -2.71 -29.72 -1.74
N ASN A 531 -2.13 -29.61 -0.55
CA ASN A 531 -2.73 -30.20 0.66
C ASN A 531 -4.01 -29.50 1.10
N ASN A 532 -4.33 -28.37 0.51
CA ASN A 532 -5.41 -27.47 0.97
C ASN A 532 -6.62 -27.43 0.03
N ILE A 533 -6.58 -28.15 -1.10
CA ILE A 533 -7.59 -28.05 -2.16
C ILE A 533 -8.01 -29.47 -2.58
N ASP A 534 -9.32 -29.73 -2.55
CA ASP A 534 -9.92 -31.03 -2.83
C ASP A 534 -10.09 -31.33 -4.34
N PHE A 535 -9.09 -30.98 -5.15
CA PHE A 535 -9.01 -31.39 -6.55
C PHE A 535 -7.87 -32.37 -6.74
N SER A 536 -8.04 -33.32 -7.64
CA SER A 536 -7.00 -34.27 -8.01
C SER A 536 -6.57 -34.10 -9.46
N LYS A 537 -5.36 -34.54 -9.74
CA LYS A 537 -4.77 -34.55 -11.08
C LYS A 537 -5.49 -35.56 -11.97
N SER A 538 -5.76 -35.17 -13.21
CA SER A 538 -6.24 -36.10 -14.24
C SER A 538 -5.18 -37.16 -14.58
N ASP A 539 -5.62 -38.39 -14.76
CA ASP A 539 -4.72 -39.44 -15.21
C ASP A 539 -4.24 -39.22 -16.65
N LYS A 540 -3.10 -39.82 -16.99
CA LYS A 540 -2.48 -39.66 -18.31
C LYS A 540 -3.43 -40.05 -19.47
N LYS A 541 -4.23 -41.12 -19.29
CA LYS A 541 -5.18 -41.59 -20.31
C LYS A 541 -6.23 -40.54 -20.62
N ARG A 542 -6.78 -39.90 -19.60
CA ARG A 542 -7.77 -38.80 -19.75
C ARG A 542 -7.15 -37.59 -20.42
N ILE A 543 -5.94 -37.20 -20.03
CA ILE A 543 -5.17 -36.11 -20.69
C ILE A 543 -4.94 -36.43 -22.16
N ASP A 544 -4.51 -37.65 -22.49
CA ASP A 544 -4.25 -38.07 -23.88
C ASP A 544 -5.54 -38.09 -24.73
N ILE A 545 -6.67 -38.56 -24.17
CA ILE A 545 -7.97 -38.51 -24.84
C ILE A 545 -8.38 -37.07 -25.11
N PHE A 546 -8.28 -36.19 -24.13
CA PHE A 546 -8.63 -34.77 -24.25
C PHE A 546 -7.75 -34.09 -25.31
N TYR A 547 -6.45 -34.30 -25.25
CA TYR A 547 -5.47 -33.80 -26.21
C TYR A 547 -5.80 -34.23 -27.64
N ASN A 548 -5.99 -35.55 -27.86
CA ASN A 548 -6.28 -36.09 -29.17
C ASN A 548 -7.63 -35.56 -29.71
N THR A 549 -8.66 -35.47 -28.87
CA THR A 549 -9.97 -34.93 -29.25
C THR A 549 -9.86 -33.49 -29.73
N LEU A 550 -9.09 -32.62 -29.05
CA LEU A 550 -8.86 -31.26 -29.51
C LEU A 550 -8.10 -31.22 -30.84
N LYS A 551 -7.06 -32.04 -30.99
CA LYS A 551 -6.25 -32.10 -32.19
C LYS A 551 -7.03 -32.60 -33.41
N GLU A 552 -7.86 -33.63 -33.25
CA GLU A 552 -8.75 -34.17 -34.28
C GLU A 552 -9.80 -33.15 -34.74
N ASN A 553 -10.18 -32.24 -33.86
CA ASN A 553 -11.09 -31.13 -34.17
C ASN A 553 -10.38 -29.85 -34.68
N GLY A 554 -9.10 -29.94 -35.04
CA GLY A 554 -8.33 -28.86 -35.67
C GLY A 554 -7.85 -27.77 -34.71
N ILE A 555 -7.83 -28.02 -33.38
CA ILE A 555 -7.31 -27.09 -32.39
C ILE A 555 -5.81 -27.35 -32.16
N ASN A 556 -5.00 -26.29 -32.25
CA ASN A 556 -3.59 -26.36 -31.87
C ASN A 556 -3.48 -26.51 -30.36
N VAL A 557 -2.91 -27.59 -29.88
CA VAL A 557 -2.88 -27.95 -28.47
C VAL A 557 -1.53 -28.54 -28.05
N THR A 558 -1.11 -28.27 -26.82
CA THR A 558 0.01 -28.91 -26.14
C THR A 558 -0.35 -29.28 -24.71
N VAL A 559 0.38 -30.23 -24.15
CA VAL A 559 0.36 -30.52 -22.72
C VAL A 559 1.62 -29.90 -22.11
N ARG A 560 1.43 -29.02 -21.16
CA ARG A 560 2.52 -28.30 -20.47
C ARG A 560 3.38 -29.30 -19.69
N ARG A 561 4.69 -29.18 -19.82
CA ARG A 561 5.63 -29.89 -18.94
C ARG A 561 5.46 -29.41 -17.51
N GLU A 562 5.48 -30.31 -16.56
CA GLU A 562 5.45 -29.98 -15.16
C GLU A 562 6.82 -29.46 -14.71
N PHE A 563 6.83 -28.31 -14.06
CA PHE A 563 8.00 -27.72 -13.41
C PHE A 563 7.71 -27.50 -11.93
N GLY A 564 8.67 -27.83 -11.07
CA GLY A 564 8.67 -27.39 -9.67
C GLY A 564 7.64 -28.05 -8.75
N GLY A 565 7.02 -29.17 -9.13
CA GLY A 565 6.10 -29.90 -8.24
C GLY A 565 6.72 -30.27 -6.89
N ASN A 566 8.03 -30.59 -6.88
CA ASN A 566 8.75 -31.01 -5.67
C ASN A 566 8.99 -29.87 -4.66
N ILE A 567 8.95 -28.61 -5.10
CA ILE A 567 9.18 -27.41 -4.26
C ILE A 567 7.94 -26.49 -4.21
N LYS A 568 6.75 -27.03 -4.54
CA LYS A 568 5.50 -26.26 -4.60
C LYS A 568 5.61 -24.97 -5.41
N ALA A 569 6.36 -25.02 -6.52
CA ALA A 569 6.61 -23.88 -7.41
C ALA A 569 5.80 -23.93 -8.70
N ALA A 570 4.91 -24.91 -8.86
CA ALA A 570 4.09 -25.04 -10.04
C ALA A 570 2.92 -24.06 -10.05
N CYS A 571 2.31 -23.84 -11.23
CA CYS A 571 1.13 -22.98 -11.37
C CYS A 571 0.01 -23.40 -10.40
N GLY A 572 -0.58 -22.42 -9.71
CA GLY A 572 -1.62 -22.63 -8.73
C GLY A 572 -1.14 -22.99 -7.32
N GLN A 573 0.15 -23.23 -7.11
CA GLN A 573 0.72 -23.63 -5.81
C GLN A 573 1.33 -22.45 -5.01
N LEU A 574 1.49 -21.29 -5.62
CA LEU A 574 2.13 -20.15 -4.98
C LEU A 574 1.22 -19.55 -3.89
N ARG A 575 1.77 -19.37 -2.71
CA ARG A 575 1.03 -18.99 -1.51
C ARG A 575 1.89 -18.20 -0.54
N SER A 576 2.71 -17.40 -0.72
CA SER A 576 3.44 -16.52 0.23
C SER A 576 3.22 -16.84 1.74
N GLU A 577 3.30 -18.13 2.14
CA GLU A 577 3.17 -18.52 3.55
C GLU A 577 4.42 -18.10 4.33
N SER A 578 4.18 -17.37 5.41
CA SER A 578 5.08 -17.33 6.55
C SER A 578 4.54 -18.30 7.58
N ASP A 579 5.29 -19.33 7.90
CA ASP A 579 5.13 -20.03 9.18
C ASP A 579 5.53 -19.10 10.31
#